data_8a1aa17fc919b6ebbc23e7c4d46e622c
#
_entry.id   8a1aa17fc919b6ebbc23e7c4d46e622c
#
_cell.length_a   1.000
_cell.length_b   1.000
_cell.length_c   1.000
_cell.angle_alpha   90.00
_cell.angle_beta   90.00
_cell.angle_gamma   90.00
#
_symmetry.space_group_name_H-M   'P 1'
#
loop_
_entity.id
_entity.type
_entity.pdbx_description
1 polymer ?
#
loop_
_entity_poly.entity_id
_entity_poly.type
_entity_poly.pdbx_seq_one_letter_code
_entity_poly.pdbx_strand_id
1 'polypeptide(L)'
;MVEVKADVLEQSFEAIEDQDVVASLGEELRQLRARVSAGLLASARPTLEQGIKSAESIGYVDRYLRRGIESGLELKAADNSSTAAGGFAVPREIDEEVERTLVAKSPIRAISHVVKVGSSNYRKLVSNGGTPSGWMGFEAARPETATPVFSEIVPPSGELYANPAASQQMLDDAMFDVEAFLANEIATEFARAEGKAFVSGTGVNQPLGFLASPTAITADSARAIGTLQTIGTGVAGAFPAASPQDKLLDMVQTLRQPYRQGAVFVMNSATAAIIRKFKTSDGAFVWQPGLTAGQPSSLLGYPLIEAEDMPDVAANSLSIAFGNFKAGYVIAERGETSILRDPYTHKPYVHFYATKRLGGIVCNSEAIKLLRFA
;
A
#
# COMPACT_ATOMS: atom_id res chain seq x y z
N MET A 1 -23.44 69.22 7.11
CA MET A 1 -22.64 68.13 6.51
C MET A 1 -23.17 66.72 6.88
N VAL A 2 -24.35 66.63 7.49
CA VAL A 2 -25.02 65.34 7.88
C VAL A 2 -26.22 65.07 7.00
N GLU A 3 -26.90 66.11 6.48
CA GLU A 3 -28.10 65.97 5.59
C GLU A 3 -27.78 65.41 4.19
N VAL A 4 -26.58 65.67 3.62
CA VAL A 4 -26.22 65.20 2.31
C VAL A 4 -25.94 63.70 2.22
N LYS A 5 -25.68 63.01 3.36
CA LYS A 5 -25.48 61.59 3.43
C LYS A 5 -26.75 60.75 3.55
N ALA A 6 -27.82 61.34 4.02
CA ALA A 6 -29.13 60.68 4.10
C ALA A 6 -29.80 60.55 2.75
N ASP A 7 -29.78 61.61 1.94
CA ASP A 7 -30.33 61.62 0.55
C ASP A 7 -29.67 60.60 -0.41
N VAL A 8 -28.37 60.35 -0.26
CA VAL A 8 -27.64 59.37 -1.06
C VAL A 8 -27.96 57.92 -0.65
N LEU A 9 -28.28 57.72 0.62
CA LEU A 9 -28.73 56.42 1.12
C LEU A 9 -30.18 56.14 0.77
N GLU A 10 -31.10 57.13 0.82
CA GLU A 10 -32.48 56.96 0.37
C GLU A 10 -32.57 56.70 -1.14
N GLN A 11 -31.78 57.39 -1.98
CA GLN A 11 -31.71 57.10 -3.43
C GLN A 11 -31.13 55.73 -3.74
N SER A 12 -30.27 55.19 -2.92
CA SER A 12 -29.73 53.80 -3.08
C SER A 12 -30.71 52.73 -2.60
N PHE A 13 -31.66 53.05 -1.72
CA PHE A 13 -32.72 52.13 -1.31
C PHE A 13 -33.92 52.13 -2.29
N GLU A 14 -34.28 53.29 -2.88
CA GLU A 14 -35.34 53.36 -3.93
C GLU A 14 -34.93 52.57 -5.22
N ALA A 15 -33.61 52.43 -5.52
CA ALA A 15 -33.13 51.65 -6.64
C ALA A 15 -33.24 50.13 -6.46
N ILE A 16 -33.61 49.64 -5.27
CA ILE A 16 -33.76 48.19 -4.95
C ILE A 16 -35.22 47.73 -5.05
N GLU A 17 -36.21 48.66 -5.18
CA GLU A 17 -37.63 48.36 -5.38
C GLU A 17 -38.03 48.13 -6.84
N ASP A 18 -37.08 48.05 -7.76
CA ASP A 18 -37.43 47.72 -9.14
C ASP A 18 -37.87 46.25 -9.22
N GLN A 19 -39.18 46.03 -9.28
CA GLN A 19 -39.80 44.69 -9.34
C GLN A 19 -39.22 43.83 -10.46
N ASP A 20 -38.71 44.46 -11.49
CA ASP A 20 -38.06 43.78 -12.62
C ASP A 20 -36.67 43.19 -12.24
N VAL A 21 -35.90 43.83 -11.36
CA VAL A 21 -34.63 43.33 -10.88
C VAL A 21 -34.82 42.15 -9.93
N VAL A 22 -35.84 42.22 -9.07
CA VAL A 22 -36.21 41.11 -8.17
C VAL A 22 -36.76 39.92 -8.96
N ALA A 23 -37.53 40.19 -10.03
CA ALA A 23 -38.03 39.14 -10.92
C ALA A 23 -36.89 38.46 -11.71
N SER A 24 -35.92 39.22 -12.24
CA SER A 24 -34.76 38.68 -12.95
C SER A 24 -33.84 37.85 -12.04
N LEU A 25 -33.56 38.33 -10.83
CA LEU A 25 -32.83 37.57 -9.81
C LEU A 25 -33.57 36.30 -9.38
N GLY A 26 -34.91 36.37 -9.31
CA GLY A 26 -35.75 35.21 -9.04
C GLY A 26 -35.69 34.15 -10.11
N GLU A 27 -35.62 34.54 -11.38
CA GLU A 27 -35.44 33.63 -12.52
C GLU A 27 -34.03 33.03 -12.58
N GLU A 28 -33.00 33.81 -12.34
CA GLU A 28 -31.62 33.30 -12.25
C GLU A 28 -31.45 32.30 -11.10
N LEU A 29 -32.02 32.57 -9.93
CA LEU A 29 -32.05 31.62 -8.83
C LEU A 29 -32.81 30.34 -9.15
N ARG A 30 -33.91 30.41 -9.89
CA ARG A 30 -34.64 29.22 -10.38
C ARG A 30 -33.80 28.43 -11.38
N GLN A 31 -33.13 29.11 -12.31
CA GLN A 31 -32.26 28.46 -13.28
C GLN A 31 -31.03 27.82 -12.62
N LEU A 32 -30.42 28.50 -11.64
CA LEU A 32 -29.31 27.93 -10.83
C LEU A 32 -29.77 26.72 -10.01
N ARG A 33 -30.94 26.78 -9.37
CA ARG A 33 -31.53 25.64 -8.66
C ARG A 33 -31.84 24.47 -9.59
N ALA A 34 -32.35 24.74 -10.77
CA ALA A 34 -32.60 23.71 -11.79
C ALA A 34 -31.31 23.09 -12.29
N ARG A 35 -30.24 23.88 -12.50
CA ARG A 35 -28.93 23.37 -12.89
C ARG A 35 -28.27 22.56 -11.77
N VAL A 36 -28.35 22.99 -10.51
CA VAL A 36 -27.83 22.25 -9.36
C VAL A 36 -28.63 20.96 -9.13
N SER A 37 -29.98 21.00 -9.23
CA SER A 37 -30.78 19.78 -9.10
C SER A 37 -30.60 18.81 -10.26
N ALA A 38 -30.40 19.29 -11.49
CA ALA A 38 -30.05 18.45 -12.64
C ALA A 38 -28.64 17.83 -12.46
N GLY A 39 -27.66 18.58 -11.93
CA GLY A 39 -26.34 18.10 -11.59
C GLY A 39 -26.37 17.07 -10.47
N LEU A 40 -27.16 17.30 -9.42
CA LEU A 40 -27.36 16.36 -8.31
C LEU A 40 -28.12 15.10 -8.73
N LEU A 41 -29.11 15.22 -9.65
CA LEU A 41 -29.82 14.08 -10.22
C LEU A 41 -28.94 13.28 -11.19
N ALA A 42 -28.03 13.94 -11.90
CA ALA A 42 -27.02 13.27 -12.72
C ALA A 42 -25.97 12.54 -11.87
N SER A 43 -25.60 13.10 -10.72
CA SER A 43 -24.67 12.44 -9.76
C SER A 43 -25.35 11.41 -8.85
N ALA A 44 -26.68 11.50 -8.65
CA ALA A 44 -27.46 10.55 -7.85
C ALA A 44 -28.04 9.37 -8.66
N ARG A 45 -27.96 9.39 -9.97
CA ARG A 45 -28.07 8.16 -10.75
C ARG A 45 -26.78 7.40 -10.53
N PRO A 46 -26.81 6.17 -9.96
CA PRO A 46 -25.76 5.24 -10.24
C PRO A 46 -25.84 5.07 -11.77
N THR A 47 -24.98 5.73 -12.51
CA THR A 47 -24.57 5.22 -13.78
C THR A 47 -24.07 3.82 -13.43
N LEU A 48 -24.81 2.81 -13.88
CA LEU A 48 -24.22 1.58 -14.35
C LEU A 48 -23.32 1.98 -15.53
N GLU A 49 -22.25 2.70 -15.25
CA GLU A 49 -21.02 2.58 -15.97
C GLU A 49 -20.50 1.17 -15.60
N GLN A 50 -21.09 0.17 -16.24
CA GLN A 50 -20.23 -0.81 -16.86
C GLN A 50 -19.11 0.00 -17.46
N GLY A 51 -17.92 -0.07 -16.77
CA GLY A 51 -16.74 0.64 -17.23
C GLY A 51 -16.71 0.46 -18.74
N ILE A 52 -16.62 1.55 -19.46
CA ILE A 52 -16.62 1.54 -20.94
C ILE A 52 -15.36 0.74 -21.24
N LYS A 53 -15.52 -0.58 -21.40
CA LYS A 53 -14.45 -1.42 -21.91
C LYS A 53 -14.11 -0.78 -23.24
N SER A 54 -12.87 -0.34 -23.41
CA SER A 54 -12.46 0.25 -24.67
C SER A 54 -12.81 -0.75 -25.77
N ALA A 55 -13.09 -0.28 -26.98
CA ALA A 55 -13.39 -1.19 -28.10
C ALA A 55 -12.26 -2.20 -28.33
N GLU A 56 -11.05 -1.85 -27.92
CA GLU A 56 -9.85 -2.72 -27.96
C GLU A 56 -9.90 -3.82 -26.88
N SER A 57 -10.31 -3.52 -25.65
CA SER A 57 -10.42 -4.51 -24.58
C SER A 57 -11.56 -5.51 -24.84
N ILE A 58 -12.69 -5.05 -25.38
CA ILE A 58 -13.78 -5.94 -25.81
C ILE A 58 -13.30 -6.86 -26.94
N GLY A 59 -12.54 -6.33 -27.88
CA GLY A 59 -11.95 -7.12 -28.99
C GLY A 59 -11.00 -8.19 -28.47
N TYR A 60 -10.19 -7.88 -27.48
CA TYR A 60 -9.24 -8.82 -26.86
C TYR A 60 -9.98 -9.92 -26.09
N VAL A 61 -10.90 -9.57 -25.21
CA VAL A 61 -11.65 -10.53 -24.38
C VAL A 61 -12.53 -11.45 -25.24
N ASP A 62 -13.33 -10.91 -26.14
CA ASP A 62 -14.25 -11.75 -26.94
C ASP A 62 -13.60 -12.55 -28.05
N ARG A 63 -12.56 -12.01 -28.69
CA ARG A 63 -11.93 -12.66 -29.83
C ARG A 63 -10.76 -13.54 -29.42
N TYR A 64 -9.83 -13.01 -28.63
CA TYR A 64 -8.61 -13.76 -28.26
C TYR A 64 -8.86 -14.70 -27.08
N LEU A 65 -9.33 -14.19 -25.93
CA LEU A 65 -9.47 -15.00 -24.73
C LEU A 65 -10.57 -16.06 -24.84
N ARG A 66 -11.73 -15.72 -25.42
CA ARG A 66 -12.85 -16.68 -25.56
C ARG A 66 -12.74 -17.60 -26.75
N ARG A 67 -12.36 -17.06 -27.91
CA ARG A 67 -12.41 -17.79 -29.18
C ARG A 67 -11.05 -18.15 -29.77
N GLY A 68 -9.95 -17.62 -29.23
CA GLY A 68 -8.60 -17.86 -29.71
C GLY A 68 -8.32 -17.29 -31.11
N ILE A 69 -9.07 -16.25 -31.54
CA ILE A 69 -8.93 -15.64 -32.86
C ILE A 69 -7.92 -14.50 -32.78
N GLU A 70 -6.78 -14.66 -33.43
CA GLU A 70 -5.67 -13.70 -33.42
C GLU A 70 -5.78 -12.62 -34.51
N SER A 71 -6.61 -12.85 -35.54
CA SER A 71 -6.75 -11.92 -36.66
C SER A 71 -7.49 -10.63 -36.29
N GLY A 72 -6.81 -9.50 -36.47
CA GLY A 72 -7.38 -8.16 -36.21
C GLY A 72 -7.05 -7.56 -34.83
N LEU A 73 -6.15 -8.16 -34.09
CA LEU A 73 -5.54 -7.57 -32.90
C LEU A 73 -4.31 -6.76 -33.35
N GLU A 74 -4.26 -5.48 -33.00
CA GLU A 74 -3.05 -4.69 -33.21
C GLU A 74 -1.99 -5.13 -32.21
N LEU A 75 -0.97 -5.82 -32.73
CA LEU A 75 0.24 -6.16 -31.98
C LEU A 75 1.07 -4.88 -31.84
N LYS A 76 0.91 -4.13 -30.76
CA LYS A 76 1.90 -3.14 -30.36
C LYS A 76 3.12 -3.91 -29.85
N ALA A 77 4.12 -4.08 -30.73
CA ALA A 77 5.41 -4.63 -30.35
C ALA A 77 5.99 -3.76 -29.23
N ALA A 78 5.97 -4.27 -28.01
CA ALA A 78 6.82 -3.75 -26.95
C ALA A 78 8.25 -4.07 -27.35
N ASP A 79 8.98 -3.01 -27.64
CA ASP A 79 10.35 -3.01 -28.12
C ASP A 79 11.28 -3.82 -27.19
N ASN A 80 12.13 -4.61 -27.83
CA ASN A 80 13.37 -5.19 -27.32
C ASN A 80 13.31 -6.48 -26.49
N SER A 81 13.21 -7.57 -27.13
CA SER A 81 14.15 -8.72 -27.17
C SER A 81 13.46 -10.02 -27.54
N SER A 82 13.94 -10.62 -28.60
CA SER A 82 13.71 -11.99 -29.09
C SER A 82 12.28 -12.37 -29.50
N THR A 83 12.03 -12.20 -30.75
CA THR A 83 10.94 -12.54 -31.64
C THR A 83 10.60 -14.06 -31.75
N ALA A 84 10.85 -14.88 -30.75
CA ALA A 84 10.65 -16.32 -30.83
C ALA A 84 9.59 -16.92 -29.90
N ALA A 85 9.02 -16.12 -29.00
CA ALA A 85 7.88 -16.54 -28.18
C ALA A 85 6.80 -15.47 -28.32
N GLY A 86 5.76 -15.74 -29.07
CA GLY A 86 4.65 -14.85 -29.32
C GLY A 86 3.94 -14.40 -28.02
N GLY A 87 4.54 -13.45 -27.32
CA GLY A 87 3.94 -12.78 -26.17
C GLY A 87 2.98 -11.72 -26.67
N PHE A 88 1.70 -11.98 -26.56
CA PHE A 88 0.67 -10.96 -26.75
C PHE A 88 0.73 -10.01 -25.56
N ALA A 89 0.83 -8.71 -25.84
CA ALA A 89 0.70 -7.69 -24.80
C ALA A 89 -0.75 -7.70 -24.27
N VAL A 90 -0.91 -7.94 -22.98
CA VAL A 90 -2.20 -7.84 -22.31
C VAL A 90 -2.65 -6.37 -22.35
N PRO A 91 -3.91 -6.06 -22.69
CA PRO A 91 -4.40 -4.70 -22.66
C PRO A 91 -4.16 -4.03 -21.31
N ARG A 92 -3.72 -2.79 -21.36
CA ARG A 92 -3.34 -1.98 -20.20
C ARG A 92 -4.42 -1.91 -19.10
N GLU A 93 -5.70 -1.99 -19.51
CA GLU A 93 -6.84 -1.93 -18.61
C GLU A 93 -6.95 -3.15 -17.67
N ILE A 94 -6.60 -4.34 -18.14
CA ILE A 94 -6.62 -5.57 -17.31
C ILE A 94 -5.49 -5.51 -16.29
N ASP A 95 -4.32 -5.03 -16.68
CA ASP A 95 -3.17 -4.87 -15.77
C ASP A 95 -3.46 -3.83 -14.68
N GLU A 96 -4.11 -2.71 -15.02
CA GLU A 96 -4.51 -1.69 -14.04
C GLU A 96 -5.52 -2.22 -13.01
N GLU A 97 -6.46 -3.04 -13.42
CA GLU A 97 -7.44 -3.63 -12.52
C GLU A 97 -6.78 -4.62 -11.54
N VAL A 98 -5.90 -5.47 -12.01
CA VAL A 98 -5.12 -6.41 -11.18
C VAL A 98 -4.24 -5.63 -10.19
N GLU A 99 -3.52 -4.62 -10.63
CA GLU A 99 -2.65 -3.81 -9.75
C GLU A 99 -3.46 -3.10 -8.66
N ARG A 100 -4.59 -2.51 -8.98
CA ARG A 100 -5.49 -1.85 -8.02
C ARG A 100 -6.00 -2.81 -6.95
N THR A 101 -6.37 -4.02 -7.34
CA THR A 101 -6.84 -5.05 -6.41
C THR A 101 -5.73 -5.53 -5.49
N LEU A 102 -4.51 -5.68 -5.98
CA LEU A 102 -3.33 -6.01 -5.18
C LEU A 102 -3.04 -4.97 -4.11
N VAL A 103 -3.05 -3.70 -4.45
CA VAL A 103 -2.82 -2.58 -3.50
C VAL A 103 -3.87 -2.60 -2.38
N ALA A 104 -5.13 -2.86 -2.69
CA ALA A 104 -6.21 -2.91 -1.71
C ALA A 104 -6.12 -4.11 -0.76
N LYS A 105 -5.58 -5.25 -1.20
CA LYS A 105 -5.56 -6.51 -0.43
C LYS A 105 -4.26 -6.74 0.36
N SER A 106 -3.15 -6.13 -0.02
CA SER A 106 -1.87 -6.28 0.69
C SER A 106 -1.61 -5.11 1.63
N PRO A 107 -1.85 -5.24 2.95
CA PRO A 107 -1.68 -4.15 3.89
C PRO A 107 -0.22 -3.68 3.98
N ILE A 108 0.75 -4.59 3.89
CA ILE A 108 2.18 -4.26 3.95
C ILE A 108 2.61 -3.46 2.72
N ARG A 109 2.10 -3.78 1.54
CA ARG A 109 2.36 -3.04 0.31
C ARG A 109 1.89 -1.58 0.40
N ALA A 110 0.71 -1.35 0.99
CA ALA A 110 0.14 -0.02 1.12
C ALA A 110 0.97 0.93 2.00
N ILE A 111 1.65 0.40 3.01
CA ILE A 111 2.45 1.19 3.96
C ILE A 111 3.94 1.26 3.60
N SER A 112 4.42 0.41 2.70
CA SER A 112 5.83 0.30 2.30
C SER A 112 6.16 1.22 1.12
N HIS A 113 7.45 1.39 0.84
CA HIS A 113 7.91 2.15 -0.32
C HIS A 113 8.04 1.24 -1.54
N VAL A 114 7.16 1.42 -2.52
CA VAL A 114 7.18 0.66 -3.77
C VAL A 114 7.96 1.41 -4.83
N VAL A 115 8.93 0.74 -5.46
CA VAL A 115 9.77 1.28 -6.55
C VAL A 115 9.60 0.41 -7.79
N LYS A 116 9.16 1.00 -8.89
CA LYS A 116 9.11 0.32 -10.20
C LYS A 116 10.49 0.34 -10.83
N VAL A 117 11.01 -0.82 -11.20
CA VAL A 117 12.39 -1.01 -11.69
C VAL A 117 12.38 -1.64 -13.07
N GLY A 118 13.11 -1.04 -14.01
CA GLY A 118 13.24 -1.55 -15.37
C GLY A 118 14.29 -2.67 -15.54
N SER A 119 15.25 -2.80 -14.61
CA SER A 119 16.35 -3.75 -14.70
C SER A 119 16.43 -4.69 -13.50
N SER A 120 17.06 -5.86 -13.68
CA SER A 120 17.28 -6.83 -12.58
C SER A 120 18.33 -6.37 -11.56
N ASN A 121 19.12 -5.35 -11.86
CA ASN A 121 20.24 -4.87 -11.05
C ASN A 121 19.89 -3.62 -10.23
N TYR A 122 18.67 -3.56 -9.69
CA TYR A 122 18.31 -2.46 -8.80
C TYR A 122 19.14 -2.52 -7.52
N ARG A 123 19.82 -1.41 -7.22
CA ARG A 123 20.68 -1.25 -6.05
C ARG A 123 20.36 0.07 -5.39
N LYS A 124 20.11 0.05 -4.10
CA LYS A 124 19.87 1.26 -3.32
C LYS A 124 21.12 1.61 -2.52
N LEU A 125 21.65 2.80 -2.74
CA LEU A 125 22.75 3.34 -1.93
C LEU A 125 22.18 3.96 -0.64
N VAL A 126 22.73 3.57 0.49
CA VAL A 126 22.40 4.12 1.81
C VAL A 126 23.67 4.68 2.43
N SER A 127 23.60 5.93 2.89
CA SER A 127 24.73 6.55 3.63
C SER A 127 24.77 6.04 5.06
N ASN A 128 25.94 5.58 5.49
CA ASN A 128 26.16 5.00 6.82
C ASN A 128 26.58 6.02 7.87
N GLY A 129 26.37 7.28 7.62
CA GLY A 129 26.69 8.36 8.57
C GLY A 129 27.14 9.64 7.89
N GLY A 130 27.07 10.72 8.62
CA GLY A 130 27.52 12.02 8.18
C GLY A 130 29.03 12.23 8.41
N THR A 131 29.57 13.25 7.76
CA THR A 131 30.92 13.74 8.04
C THR A 131 30.99 14.25 9.48
N PRO A 132 31.93 13.78 10.31
CA PRO A 132 32.14 14.32 11.65
C PRO A 132 32.44 15.83 11.56
N SER A 133 31.80 16.63 12.38
CA SER A 133 32.05 18.07 12.47
C SER A 133 32.53 18.42 13.88
N GLY A 134 33.41 19.42 13.99
CA GLY A 134 33.93 19.90 15.26
C GLY A 134 33.89 21.42 15.34
N TRP A 135 33.80 21.96 16.55
CA TRP A 135 33.94 23.37 16.82
C TRP A 135 35.41 23.71 17.10
N MET A 136 35.93 24.78 16.48
CA MET A 136 37.32 25.15 16.67
C MET A 136 37.44 26.63 16.97
N GLY A 137 38.49 27.00 17.69
CA GLY A 137 38.90 28.36 17.91
C GLY A 137 39.41 29.02 16.63
N PHE A 138 39.51 30.36 16.63
CA PHE A 138 39.77 31.17 15.44
C PHE A 138 41.13 30.85 14.76
N GLU A 139 42.14 30.45 15.53
CA GLU A 139 43.53 30.19 15.03
C GLU A 139 43.91 28.70 15.11
N ALA A 140 42.99 27.80 15.47
CA ALA A 140 43.29 26.38 15.61
C ALA A 140 43.36 25.68 14.23
N ALA A 141 44.25 24.71 14.12
CA ALA A 141 44.39 23.88 12.93
C ALA A 141 43.07 23.04 12.72
N ARG A 142 42.62 22.99 11.46
CA ARG A 142 41.43 22.24 11.06
C ARG A 142 41.81 20.87 10.55
N PRO A 143 41.70 19.79 11.38
CA PRO A 143 41.99 18.44 10.94
C PRO A 143 41.02 18.00 9.88
N GLU A 144 41.49 17.16 8.96
CA GLU A 144 40.64 16.50 7.97
C GLU A 144 39.61 15.60 8.68
N THR A 145 38.37 15.64 8.21
CA THR A 145 37.27 14.84 8.75
C THR A 145 36.96 13.67 7.82
N ALA A 146 36.51 12.56 8.37
CA ALA A 146 36.19 11.36 7.60
C ALA A 146 35.08 11.62 6.57
N THR A 147 35.25 11.06 5.37
CA THR A 147 34.26 11.10 4.30
C THR A 147 33.12 10.11 4.57
N PRO A 148 31.85 10.43 4.25
CA PRO A 148 30.74 9.52 4.40
C PRO A 148 30.96 8.23 3.59
N VAL A 149 30.64 7.07 4.20
CA VAL A 149 30.72 5.77 3.54
C VAL A 149 29.31 5.38 3.08
N PHE A 150 29.20 4.92 1.84
CA PHE A 150 27.96 4.39 1.30
C PHE A 150 27.94 2.87 1.36
N SER A 151 26.81 2.30 1.78
CA SER A 151 26.52 0.88 1.67
C SER A 151 25.49 0.65 0.56
N GLU A 152 25.69 -0.43 -0.16
CA GLU A 152 24.80 -0.86 -1.22
C GLU A 152 23.83 -1.94 -0.71
N ILE A 153 22.54 -1.74 -0.93
CA ILE A 153 21.50 -2.70 -0.55
C ILE A 153 20.84 -3.20 -1.84
N VAL A 154 20.88 -4.52 -2.04
CA VAL A 154 20.27 -5.22 -3.18
C VAL A 154 19.06 -5.99 -2.68
N PRO A 155 17.81 -5.62 -3.08
CA PRO A 155 16.63 -6.38 -2.70
C PRO A 155 16.64 -7.77 -3.35
N PRO A 156 16.57 -8.86 -2.57
CA PRO A 156 16.34 -10.19 -3.12
C PRO A 156 15.02 -10.19 -3.90
N SER A 157 15.04 -10.74 -5.10
CA SER A 157 13.89 -10.80 -5.98
C SER A 157 13.51 -12.22 -6.33
N GLY A 158 12.22 -12.44 -6.58
CA GLY A 158 11.67 -13.69 -7.04
C GLY A 158 10.59 -13.47 -8.08
N GLU A 159 10.20 -14.54 -8.73
CA GLU A 159 9.08 -14.57 -9.65
C GLU A 159 7.91 -15.29 -9.00
N LEU A 160 6.80 -14.59 -8.83
CA LEU A 160 5.53 -15.12 -8.37
C LEU A 160 4.75 -15.55 -9.60
N TYR A 161 4.18 -16.75 -9.59
CA TYR A 161 3.38 -17.26 -10.69
C TYR A 161 2.08 -17.89 -10.23
N ALA A 162 1.08 -17.85 -11.08
CA ALA A 162 -0.15 -18.61 -10.97
C ALA A 162 -0.50 -19.20 -12.35
N ASN A 163 -1.03 -20.42 -12.36
CA ASN A 163 -1.37 -21.11 -13.61
C ASN A 163 -2.70 -21.85 -13.47
N PRO A 164 -3.83 -21.13 -13.25
CA PRO A 164 -5.14 -21.76 -13.23
C PRO A 164 -5.50 -22.27 -14.63
N ALA A 165 -6.28 -23.38 -14.67
CA ALA A 165 -6.80 -23.97 -15.89
C ALA A 165 -8.32 -23.96 -15.87
N ALA A 166 -8.94 -23.59 -16.99
CA ALA A 166 -10.37 -23.72 -17.22
C ALA A 166 -10.63 -24.63 -18.44
N SER A 167 -11.69 -25.44 -18.40
CA SER A 167 -12.06 -26.20 -19.59
C SER A 167 -12.67 -25.27 -20.65
N GLN A 168 -12.40 -25.56 -21.92
CA GLN A 168 -12.98 -24.78 -23.03
C GLN A 168 -14.51 -24.76 -22.96
N GLN A 169 -15.13 -25.89 -22.60
CA GLN A 169 -16.57 -26.00 -22.44
C GLN A 169 -17.10 -25.07 -21.32
N MET A 170 -16.36 -24.95 -20.21
CA MET A 170 -16.71 -24.02 -19.15
C MET A 170 -16.63 -22.54 -19.61
N LEU A 171 -15.66 -22.21 -20.45
CA LEU A 171 -15.53 -20.86 -21.01
C LEU A 171 -16.67 -20.52 -21.98
N ASP A 172 -17.14 -21.52 -22.73
CA ASP A 172 -18.20 -21.36 -23.75
C ASP A 172 -19.60 -21.36 -23.12
N ASP A 173 -19.85 -22.17 -22.08
CA ASP A 173 -21.17 -22.40 -21.49
C ASP A 173 -21.44 -21.61 -20.20
N ALA A 174 -20.45 -20.94 -19.61
CA ALA A 174 -20.61 -20.25 -18.34
C ALA A 174 -21.55 -19.05 -18.44
N MET A 175 -22.48 -18.94 -17.49
CA MET A 175 -23.41 -17.82 -17.35
C MET A 175 -22.77 -16.55 -16.79
N PHE A 176 -21.52 -16.61 -16.32
CA PHE A 176 -20.75 -15.52 -15.74
C PHE A 176 -19.40 -15.36 -16.45
N ASP A 177 -18.77 -14.23 -16.28
CA ASP A 177 -17.46 -13.95 -16.86
C ASP A 177 -16.36 -14.71 -16.09
N VAL A 178 -15.99 -15.88 -16.60
CA VAL A 178 -14.95 -16.75 -16.01
C VAL A 178 -13.59 -16.07 -16.02
N GLU A 179 -13.31 -15.22 -17.00
CA GLU A 179 -12.02 -14.53 -17.13
C GLU A 179 -11.85 -13.48 -16.05
N ALA A 180 -12.88 -12.63 -15.84
CA ALA A 180 -12.88 -11.66 -14.75
C ALA A 180 -12.81 -12.35 -13.37
N PHE A 181 -13.46 -13.50 -13.21
CA PHE A 181 -13.36 -14.31 -12.00
C PHE A 181 -11.93 -14.83 -11.79
N LEU A 182 -11.31 -15.43 -12.80
CA LEU A 182 -9.93 -15.95 -12.70
C LEU A 182 -8.91 -14.82 -12.46
N ALA A 183 -9.06 -13.68 -13.11
CA ALA A 183 -8.21 -12.51 -12.88
C ALA A 183 -8.31 -12.04 -11.43
N ASN A 184 -9.50 -12.02 -10.86
CA ASN A 184 -9.74 -11.63 -9.46
C ASN A 184 -9.16 -12.65 -8.46
N GLU A 185 -9.27 -13.95 -8.75
CA GLU A 185 -8.66 -15.01 -7.95
C GLU A 185 -7.12 -14.94 -8.00
N ILE A 186 -6.53 -14.76 -9.19
CA ILE A 186 -5.09 -14.57 -9.34
C ILE A 186 -4.62 -13.35 -8.54
N ALA A 187 -5.32 -12.22 -8.65
CA ALA A 187 -5.00 -11.02 -7.90
C ALA A 187 -5.08 -11.24 -6.38
N THR A 188 -6.08 -12.01 -5.93
CA THR A 188 -6.25 -12.35 -4.51
C THR A 188 -5.12 -13.22 -4.00
N GLU A 189 -4.75 -14.28 -4.75
CA GLU A 189 -3.65 -15.16 -4.38
C GLU A 189 -2.29 -14.47 -4.45
N PHE A 190 -2.07 -13.59 -5.43
CA PHE A 190 -0.86 -12.78 -5.51
C PHE A 190 -0.74 -11.85 -4.31
N ALA A 191 -1.83 -11.16 -3.94
CA ALA A 191 -1.85 -10.30 -2.76
C ALA A 191 -1.53 -11.08 -1.48
N ARG A 192 -2.09 -12.28 -1.33
CA ARG A 192 -1.83 -13.16 -0.18
C ARG A 192 -0.37 -13.63 -0.15
N ALA A 193 0.15 -14.10 -1.27
CA ALA A 193 1.53 -14.57 -1.38
C ALA A 193 2.55 -13.44 -1.16
N GLU A 194 2.30 -12.25 -1.71
CA GLU A 194 3.10 -11.05 -1.48
C GLU A 194 3.10 -10.64 -0.01
N GLY A 195 1.93 -10.57 0.63
CA GLY A 195 1.80 -10.23 2.05
C GLY A 195 2.64 -11.13 2.92
N LYS A 196 2.51 -12.43 2.73
CA LYS A 196 3.31 -13.44 3.43
C LYS A 196 4.80 -13.29 3.17
N ALA A 197 5.20 -13.05 1.90
CA ALA A 197 6.61 -12.90 1.54
C ALA A 197 7.22 -11.63 2.14
N PHE A 198 6.50 -10.51 2.22
CA PHE A 198 6.98 -9.27 2.83
C PHE A 198 7.11 -9.37 4.35
N VAL A 199 6.31 -10.19 5.01
CA VAL A 199 6.41 -10.44 6.45
C VAL A 199 7.50 -11.45 6.77
N SER A 200 7.47 -12.66 6.21
CA SER A 200 8.27 -13.81 6.61
C SER A 200 9.11 -14.45 5.51
N GLY A 201 9.19 -13.84 4.33
CA GLY A 201 9.94 -14.37 3.19
C GLY A 201 11.43 -14.54 3.50
N THR A 202 12.04 -15.60 2.96
CA THR A 202 13.42 -15.99 3.28
C THR A 202 14.48 -15.26 2.46
N GLY A 203 14.10 -14.51 1.41
CA GLY A 203 15.04 -13.85 0.49
C GLY A 203 15.67 -14.78 -0.55
N VAL A 204 15.26 -16.05 -0.61
CA VAL A 204 15.71 -17.00 -1.65
C VAL A 204 14.58 -17.23 -2.65
N ASN A 205 14.75 -16.74 -3.88
CA ASN A 205 13.73 -16.75 -4.93
C ASN A 205 12.40 -16.06 -4.52
N GLN A 206 12.46 -15.22 -3.51
CA GLN A 206 11.34 -14.42 -2.99
C GLN A 206 11.87 -13.20 -2.23
N PRO A 207 11.06 -12.18 -1.94
CA PRO A 207 11.45 -11.06 -1.11
C PRO A 207 11.98 -11.49 0.26
N LEU A 208 12.87 -10.69 0.84
CA LEU A 208 13.27 -10.87 2.25
C LEU A 208 12.25 -10.15 3.13
N GLY A 209 11.50 -10.91 3.90
CA GLY A 209 10.54 -10.40 4.86
C GLY A 209 11.21 -9.64 6.01
N PHE A 210 10.53 -8.63 6.55
CA PHE A 210 11.11 -7.85 7.64
C PHE A 210 11.30 -8.67 8.93
N LEU A 211 10.49 -9.72 9.18
CA LEU A 211 10.69 -10.62 10.32
C LEU A 211 11.86 -11.60 10.13
N ALA A 212 12.21 -11.91 8.88
CA ALA A 212 13.34 -12.78 8.55
C ALA A 212 14.68 -12.03 8.54
N SER A 213 14.65 -10.69 8.62
CA SER A 213 15.86 -9.88 8.75
C SER A 213 16.58 -10.15 10.07
N PRO A 214 17.92 -9.99 10.13
CA PRO A 214 18.67 -10.12 11.36
C PRO A 214 18.11 -9.23 12.47
N THR A 215 18.09 -9.71 13.71
CA THR A 215 17.55 -8.97 14.86
C THR A 215 18.57 -8.88 15.99
N ALA A 216 18.57 -7.75 16.72
CA ALA A 216 19.40 -7.54 17.89
C ALA A 216 18.68 -6.69 18.94
N ILE A 217 19.07 -6.85 20.21
CA ILE A 217 18.51 -6.07 21.33
C ILE A 217 19.22 -4.70 21.43
N THR A 218 20.39 -4.55 20.83
CA THR A 218 21.24 -3.36 20.92
C THR A 218 20.57 -2.12 20.33
N ALA A 219 20.88 -0.96 20.91
CA ALA A 219 20.40 0.32 20.44
C ALA A 219 20.91 0.66 19.03
N ASP A 220 20.25 1.62 18.37
CA ASP A 220 20.52 2.01 16.97
C ASP A 220 21.99 2.44 16.73
N SER A 221 22.61 3.10 17.72
CA SER A 221 23.99 3.61 17.61
C SER A 221 25.07 2.53 17.54
N ALA A 222 24.78 1.32 18.04
CA ALA A 222 25.73 0.21 18.12
C ALA A 222 25.39 -0.96 17.20
N ARG A 223 24.31 -0.85 16.43
CA ARG A 223 23.77 -1.94 15.62
C ARG A 223 24.19 -1.82 14.16
N ALA A 224 24.51 -2.95 13.54
CA ALA A 224 24.79 -3.01 12.12
C ALA A 224 23.56 -2.66 11.28
N ILE A 225 23.77 -1.97 10.16
CA ILE A 225 22.71 -1.64 9.18
C ILE A 225 22.06 -2.93 8.67
N GLY A 226 20.75 -2.91 8.48
CA GLY A 226 19.97 -4.09 8.06
C GLY A 226 19.56 -5.02 9.21
N THR A 227 20.05 -4.80 10.43
CA THR A 227 19.63 -5.55 11.62
C THR A 227 18.52 -4.79 12.33
N LEU A 228 17.37 -5.39 12.59
CA LEU A 228 16.25 -4.77 13.28
C LEU A 228 16.40 -4.84 14.80
N GLN A 229 15.94 -3.81 15.50
CA GLN A 229 15.93 -3.82 16.96
C GLN A 229 14.71 -4.57 17.47
N THR A 230 14.97 -5.47 18.45
CA THR A 230 13.93 -6.16 19.18
C THR A 230 13.85 -5.67 20.62
N ILE A 231 12.62 -5.53 21.10
CA ILE A 231 12.32 -5.21 22.50
C ILE A 231 11.68 -6.44 23.11
N GLY A 232 12.24 -6.96 24.19
CA GLY A 232 11.70 -8.14 24.89
C GLY A 232 10.53 -7.76 25.79
N THR A 233 9.51 -8.61 25.85
CA THR A 233 8.44 -8.47 26.83
C THR A 233 8.91 -8.82 28.25
N GLY A 234 9.95 -9.64 28.38
CA GLY A 234 10.42 -10.19 29.65
C GLY A 234 9.63 -11.41 30.12
N VAL A 235 8.65 -11.85 29.35
CA VAL A 235 7.84 -13.04 29.62
C VAL A 235 7.68 -13.84 28.32
N ALA A 236 8.10 -15.09 28.33
CA ALA A 236 8.01 -15.94 27.15
C ALA A 236 6.55 -16.23 26.78
N GLY A 237 6.16 -15.86 25.57
CA GLY A 237 4.83 -16.15 25.02
C GLY A 237 3.68 -15.33 25.60
N ALA A 238 3.97 -14.27 26.39
CA ALA A 238 2.95 -13.43 26.98
C ALA A 238 3.43 -11.97 27.18
N PHE A 239 2.50 -11.09 27.46
CA PHE A 239 2.79 -9.78 28.02
C PHE A 239 3.03 -9.89 29.54
N PRO A 240 3.80 -8.98 30.14
CA PRO A 240 3.91 -8.89 31.59
C PRO A 240 2.55 -8.75 32.25
N ALA A 241 2.33 -9.46 33.37
CA ALA A 241 1.07 -9.37 34.11
C ALA A 241 0.86 -7.98 34.72
N ALA A 242 1.96 -7.31 35.11
CA ALA A 242 1.91 -5.91 35.60
C ALA A 242 2.20 -4.96 34.44
N SER A 243 1.33 -4.00 34.22
CA SER A 243 1.49 -2.92 33.23
C SER A 243 1.88 -3.40 31.80
N PRO A 244 1.10 -4.28 31.18
CA PRO A 244 1.43 -4.80 29.84
C PRO A 244 1.55 -3.71 28.77
N GLN A 245 0.85 -2.60 28.95
CA GLN A 245 0.88 -1.43 28.06
C GLN A 245 2.24 -0.73 28.01
N ASP A 246 3.07 -0.83 29.07
CA ASP A 246 4.37 -0.16 29.13
C ASP A 246 5.29 -0.66 28.02
N LYS A 247 5.19 -1.94 27.64
CA LYS A 247 5.98 -2.51 26.53
C LYS A 247 5.66 -1.90 25.17
N LEU A 248 4.40 -1.53 24.95
CA LEU A 248 3.98 -0.82 23.73
C LEU A 248 4.50 0.62 23.75
N LEU A 249 4.49 1.26 24.92
CA LEU A 249 5.06 2.58 25.09
C LEU A 249 6.58 2.57 24.89
N ASP A 250 7.28 1.56 25.42
CA ASP A 250 8.72 1.37 25.21
C ASP A 250 9.05 1.27 23.71
N MET A 251 8.24 0.56 22.92
CA MET A 251 8.42 0.50 21.45
C MET A 251 8.33 1.88 20.82
N VAL A 252 7.32 2.66 21.20
CA VAL A 252 7.12 4.04 20.67
C VAL A 252 8.31 4.93 21.06
N GLN A 253 8.78 4.84 22.31
CA GLN A 253 9.87 5.69 22.80
C GLN A 253 11.24 5.27 22.20
N THR A 254 11.46 4.00 21.94
CA THR A 254 12.68 3.49 21.30
C THR A 254 12.82 3.94 19.85
N LEU A 255 11.71 4.22 19.16
CA LEU A 255 11.75 4.75 17.81
C LEU A 255 12.15 6.23 17.85
N ARG A 256 13.16 6.62 17.07
CA ARG A 256 13.61 8.03 16.97
C ARG A 256 12.52 8.92 16.40
N GLN A 257 12.46 10.16 16.89
CA GLN A 257 11.43 11.14 16.53
C GLN A 257 11.19 11.31 15.03
N PRO A 258 12.21 11.40 14.15
CA PRO A 258 11.98 11.57 12.71
C PRO A 258 11.18 10.43 12.08
N TYR A 259 11.28 9.21 12.61
CA TYR A 259 10.56 8.04 12.11
C TYR A 259 9.20 7.83 12.76
N ARG A 260 8.86 8.57 13.84
CA ARG A 260 7.53 8.50 14.46
C ARG A 260 6.45 9.09 13.58
N GLN A 261 6.80 10.07 12.75
CA GLN A 261 5.88 10.62 11.77
C GLN A 261 5.59 9.57 10.67
N GLY A 262 4.33 9.18 10.54
CA GLY A 262 3.92 8.12 9.62
C GLY A 262 4.26 6.70 10.10
N ALA A 263 4.59 6.52 11.39
CA ALA A 263 4.74 5.20 11.99
C ALA A 263 3.38 4.53 12.17
N VAL A 264 3.36 3.21 12.02
CA VAL A 264 2.18 2.37 12.17
C VAL A 264 2.50 1.14 13.02
N PHE A 265 1.50 0.64 13.74
CA PHE A 265 1.55 -0.68 14.35
C PHE A 265 1.09 -1.73 13.35
N VAL A 266 1.81 -2.83 13.24
CA VAL A 266 1.47 -3.98 12.41
C VAL A 266 1.42 -5.22 13.29
N MET A 267 0.29 -5.90 13.31
CA MET A 267 0.07 -7.13 14.06
C MET A 267 -1.12 -7.88 13.48
N ASN A 268 -1.31 -9.14 13.88
CA ASN A 268 -2.51 -9.87 13.49
C ASN A 268 -3.73 -9.54 14.38
N SER A 269 -4.91 -9.94 13.96
CA SER A 269 -6.18 -9.70 14.66
C SER A 269 -6.21 -10.34 16.05
N ALA A 270 -5.62 -11.53 16.21
CA ALA A 270 -5.53 -12.23 17.49
C ALA A 270 -4.70 -11.43 18.51
N THR A 271 -3.55 -10.90 18.11
CA THR A 271 -2.69 -10.05 18.96
C THR A 271 -3.40 -8.73 19.30
N ALA A 272 -4.08 -8.11 18.34
CA ALA A 272 -4.87 -6.90 18.58
C ALA A 272 -5.99 -7.16 19.60
N ALA A 273 -6.65 -8.32 19.54
CA ALA A 273 -7.67 -8.72 20.50
C ALA A 273 -7.10 -8.90 21.92
N ILE A 274 -5.86 -9.39 22.06
CA ILE A 274 -5.17 -9.49 23.35
C ILE A 274 -4.92 -8.09 23.93
N ILE A 275 -4.44 -7.14 23.13
CA ILE A 275 -4.16 -5.78 23.56
C ILE A 275 -5.46 -5.05 23.95
N ARG A 276 -6.56 -5.26 23.21
CA ARG A 276 -7.88 -4.70 23.55
C ARG A 276 -8.39 -5.15 24.92
N LYS A 277 -7.96 -6.30 25.41
CA LYS A 277 -8.35 -6.83 26.73
C LYS A 277 -7.53 -6.25 27.89
N PHE A 278 -6.52 -5.43 27.63
CA PHE A 278 -5.77 -4.79 28.71
C PHE A 278 -6.63 -3.87 29.55
N LYS A 279 -6.55 -4.03 30.86
CA LYS A 279 -7.31 -3.27 31.85
C LYS A 279 -6.37 -2.55 32.81
N THR A 280 -6.81 -1.40 33.29
CA THR A 280 -6.20 -0.71 34.42
C THR A 280 -6.47 -1.46 35.73
N SER A 281 -5.80 -1.07 36.82
CA SER A 281 -6.07 -1.58 38.19
C SER A 281 -7.54 -1.46 38.59
N ASP A 282 -8.25 -0.48 38.07
CA ASP A 282 -9.66 -0.20 38.38
C ASP A 282 -10.61 -0.97 37.46
N GLY A 283 -10.07 -1.83 36.55
CA GLY A 283 -10.87 -2.67 35.66
C GLY A 283 -11.32 -1.98 34.36
N ALA A 284 -10.99 -0.72 34.14
CA ALA A 284 -11.29 -0.01 32.91
C ALA A 284 -10.37 -0.50 31.77
N PHE A 285 -10.88 -0.57 30.54
CA PHE A 285 -10.06 -0.90 29.40
C PHE A 285 -9.07 0.24 29.10
N VAL A 286 -7.80 -0.13 28.91
CA VAL A 286 -6.73 0.82 28.58
C VAL A 286 -6.90 1.38 27.16
N TRP A 287 -7.36 0.54 26.25
CA TRP A 287 -7.58 0.89 24.86
C TRP A 287 -9.06 0.71 24.47
N GLN A 288 -9.68 1.80 24.07
CA GLN A 288 -11.01 1.80 23.50
C GLN A 288 -10.90 2.13 22.02
N PRO A 289 -11.37 1.26 21.11
CA PRO A 289 -11.46 1.61 19.70
C PRO A 289 -12.39 2.80 19.53
N GLY A 290 -12.11 3.66 18.54
CA GLY A 290 -12.94 4.82 18.26
C GLY A 290 -14.41 4.43 18.08
N LEU A 291 -15.32 5.09 18.75
CA LEU A 291 -16.77 4.86 18.68
C LEU A 291 -17.37 5.31 17.33
N THR A 292 -16.59 6.04 16.51
CA THR A 292 -17.05 6.56 15.23
C THR A 292 -16.77 5.51 14.13
N ALA A 293 -17.83 5.05 13.48
CA ALA A 293 -17.73 4.13 12.35
C ALA A 293 -16.86 4.74 11.23
N GLY A 294 -15.93 3.94 10.70
CA GLY A 294 -15.06 4.36 9.59
C GLY A 294 -13.73 5.00 9.97
N GLN A 295 -13.43 5.23 11.25
CA GLN A 295 -12.09 5.63 11.66
C GLN A 295 -11.18 4.41 11.78
N PRO A 296 -9.94 4.47 11.24
CA PRO A 296 -8.96 3.40 11.42
C PRO A 296 -8.66 3.22 12.91
N SER A 297 -8.51 1.98 13.35
CA SER A 297 -8.10 1.68 14.72
C SER A 297 -6.75 2.34 15.01
N SER A 298 -6.66 3.11 16.11
CA SER A 298 -5.42 3.74 16.56
C SER A 298 -4.99 3.22 17.92
N LEU A 299 -3.71 2.94 18.08
CA LEU A 299 -3.09 2.51 19.32
C LEU A 299 -2.03 3.53 19.73
N LEU A 300 -2.14 4.10 20.93
CA LEU A 300 -1.23 5.17 21.40
C LEU A 300 -1.10 6.36 20.43
N GLY A 301 -2.15 6.68 19.68
CA GLY A 301 -2.15 7.77 18.70
C GLY A 301 -1.57 7.42 17.32
N TYR A 302 -1.16 6.17 17.10
CA TYR A 302 -0.66 5.68 15.81
C TYR A 302 -1.65 4.72 15.16
N PRO A 303 -1.76 4.71 13.82
CA PRO A 303 -2.63 3.78 13.11
C PRO A 303 -2.23 2.32 13.39
N LEU A 304 -3.23 1.47 13.54
CA LEU A 304 -3.06 0.03 13.61
C LEU A 304 -3.43 -0.61 12.27
N ILE A 305 -2.55 -1.42 11.76
CA ILE A 305 -2.74 -2.21 10.53
C ILE A 305 -2.81 -3.69 10.93
N GLU A 306 -3.94 -4.30 10.67
CA GLU A 306 -4.14 -5.73 10.90
C GLU A 306 -3.59 -6.49 9.69
N ALA A 307 -2.54 -7.30 9.92
CA ALA A 307 -1.91 -8.17 8.94
C ALA A 307 -1.92 -9.60 9.48
N GLU A 308 -2.76 -10.45 8.90
CA GLU A 308 -2.93 -11.84 9.37
C GLU A 308 -1.69 -12.71 9.12
N ASP A 309 -0.78 -12.26 8.24
CA ASP A 309 0.50 -12.92 8.00
C ASP A 309 1.49 -12.78 9.18
N MET A 310 1.20 -11.90 10.15
CA MET A 310 2.03 -11.76 11.36
C MET A 310 1.81 -12.95 12.30
N PRO A 311 2.89 -13.45 12.94
CA PRO A 311 2.78 -14.59 13.84
C PRO A 311 1.96 -14.27 15.08
N ASP A 312 1.26 -15.28 15.59
CA ASP A 312 0.58 -15.23 16.89
C ASP A 312 1.55 -15.00 18.05
N VAL A 313 1.00 -14.55 19.18
CA VAL A 313 1.76 -14.43 20.43
C VAL A 313 2.17 -15.82 20.92
N ALA A 314 3.44 -16.12 20.82
CA ALA A 314 4.07 -17.39 21.26
C ALA A 314 5.47 -17.11 21.81
N ALA A 315 6.07 -18.09 22.47
CA ALA A 315 7.43 -17.96 22.97
C ALA A 315 8.42 -17.65 21.83
N ASN A 316 9.21 -16.60 22.01
CA ASN A 316 10.17 -16.07 21.03
C ASN A 316 9.57 -15.50 19.74
N SER A 317 8.26 -15.38 19.62
CA SER A 317 7.62 -14.78 18.43
C SER A 317 7.85 -13.28 18.34
N LEU A 318 7.86 -12.77 17.10
CA LEU A 318 7.92 -11.35 16.75
C LEU A 318 6.54 -10.93 16.26
N SER A 319 5.56 -10.83 17.16
CA SER A 319 4.15 -10.70 16.80
C SER A 319 3.70 -9.26 16.60
N ILE A 320 4.51 -8.28 16.98
CA ILE A 320 4.19 -6.86 16.81
C ILE A 320 5.39 -6.15 16.17
N ALA A 321 5.12 -5.41 15.12
CA ALA A 321 6.07 -4.49 14.51
C ALA A 321 5.52 -3.05 14.63
N PHE A 322 6.41 -2.10 14.91
CA PHE A 322 6.09 -0.68 14.98
C PHE A 322 7.15 0.13 14.26
N GLY A 323 6.74 1.05 13.43
CA GLY A 323 7.67 1.95 12.75
C GLY A 323 7.13 2.54 11.47
N ASN A 324 7.99 3.32 10.80
CA ASN A 324 7.72 3.91 9.51
C ASN A 324 8.18 2.94 8.40
N PHE A 325 7.27 2.11 7.93
CA PHE A 325 7.56 1.12 6.88
C PHE A 325 7.93 1.78 5.55
N LYS A 326 7.39 2.96 5.25
CA LYS A 326 7.73 3.70 4.03
C LYS A 326 9.21 4.11 4.00
N ALA A 327 9.79 4.42 5.15
CA ALA A 327 11.22 4.71 5.27
C ALA A 327 12.06 3.44 5.47
N GLY A 328 11.48 2.40 6.09
CA GLY A 328 12.18 1.20 6.53
C GLY A 328 12.24 0.07 5.53
N TYR A 329 11.17 -0.18 4.77
CA TYR A 329 11.03 -1.33 3.87
C TYR A 329 10.80 -0.91 2.43
N VAL A 330 11.56 -1.47 1.51
CA VAL A 330 11.44 -1.20 0.07
C VAL A 330 10.98 -2.44 -0.67
N ILE A 331 9.97 -2.26 -1.51
CA ILE A 331 9.48 -3.25 -2.45
C ILE A 331 9.95 -2.80 -3.85
N ALA A 332 10.76 -3.64 -4.49
CA ALA A 332 11.21 -3.43 -5.86
C ALA A 332 10.34 -4.29 -6.80
N GLU A 333 9.55 -3.65 -7.64
CA GLU A 333 8.67 -4.29 -8.60
C GLU A 333 9.25 -4.17 -10.00
N ARG A 334 9.45 -5.29 -10.67
CA ARG A 334 10.02 -5.33 -12.02
C ARG A 334 8.97 -5.70 -13.04
N GLY A 335 8.64 -4.76 -13.90
CA GLY A 335 7.61 -4.94 -14.92
C GLY A 335 6.21 -5.00 -14.33
N GLU A 336 5.25 -5.15 -15.18
CA GLU A 336 3.85 -5.33 -14.86
C GLU A 336 3.52 -6.82 -14.77
N THR A 337 2.38 -7.16 -14.20
CA THR A 337 1.88 -8.53 -14.18
C THR A 337 1.58 -8.95 -15.62
N SER A 338 2.16 -10.04 -16.09
CA SER A 338 1.87 -10.59 -17.42
C SER A 338 0.96 -11.81 -17.30
N ILE A 339 -0.07 -11.86 -18.15
CA ILE A 339 -0.98 -13.00 -18.23
C ILE A 339 -0.90 -13.57 -19.65
N LEU A 340 -0.55 -14.84 -19.74
CA LEU A 340 -0.49 -15.59 -20.99
C LEU A 340 -1.58 -16.66 -21.02
N ARG A 341 -2.42 -16.61 -22.04
CA ARG A 341 -3.40 -17.66 -22.31
C ARG A 341 -2.77 -18.77 -23.15
N ASP A 342 -2.79 -19.99 -22.64
CA ASP A 342 -2.25 -21.17 -23.33
C ASP A 342 -3.33 -22.25 -23.55
N PRO A 343 -3.92 -22.32 -24.76
CA PRO A 343 -4.89 -23.34 -25.12
C PRO A 343 -4.25 -24.60 -25.72
N TYR A 344 -2.91 -24.66 -25.86
CA TYR A 344 -2.23 -25.67 -26.66
C TYR A 344 -1.59 -26.79 -25.83
N THR A 345 -1.07 -26.47 -24.66
CA THR A 345 -0.26 -27.38 -23.84
C THR A 345 -1.07 -28.55 -23.27
N HIS A 346 -2.31 -28.30 -22.80
CA HIS A 346 -3.14 -29.34 -22.18
C HIS A 346 -4.59 -29.29 -22.69
N LYS A 347 -4.87 -29.89 -23.83
CA LYS A 347 -6.24 -30.02 -24.34
C LYS A 347 -7.06 -31.02 -23.49
N PRO A 348 -8.31 -30.73 -23.10
CA PRO A 348 -9.21 -29.65 -23.51
C PRO A 348 -9.18 -28.40 -22.59
N TYR A 349 -8.14 -28.19 -21.81
CA TYR A 349 -8.02 -27.08 -20.87
C TYR A 349 -7.27 -25.91 -21.47
N VAL A 350 -7.69 -24.70 -21.08
CA VAL A 350 -7.00 -23.44 -21.36
C VAL A 350 -6.33 -22.98 -20.06
N HIS A 351 -5.03 -22.77 -20.10
CA HIS A 351 -4.25 -22.30 -18.97
C HIS A 351 -4.10 -20.77 -19.03
N PHE A 352 -4.19 -20.12 -17.87
CA PHE A 352 -3.96 -18.69 -17.70
C PHE A 352 -2.70 -18.52 -16.86
N TYR A 353 -1.57 -18.44 -17.54
CA TYR A 353 -0.27 -18.30 -16.88
C TYR A 353 0.00 -16.84 -16.54
N ALA A 354 -0.10 -16.50 -15.27
CA ALA A 354 0.19 -15.17 -14.74
C ALA A 354 1.55 -15.16 -14.04
N THR A 355 2.36 -14.14 -14.31
CA THR A 355 3.66 -13.95 -13.66
C THR A 355 3.85 -12.53 -13.20
N LYS A 356 4.54 -12.38 -12.05
CA LYS A 356 4.94 -11.09 -11.49
C LYS A 356 6.31 -11.21 -10.84
N ARG A 357 7.20 -10.24 -11.10
CA ARG A 357 8.54 -10.20 -10.52
C ARG A 357 8.63 -9.11 -9.47
N LEU A 358 8.99 -9.49 -8.26
CA LEU A 358 9.09 -8.55 -7.13
C LEU A 358 10.24 -8.93 -6.21
N GLY A 359 10.77 -7.91 -5.54
CA GLY A 359 11.79 -8.07 -4.52
C GLY A 359 11.45 -7.21 -3.31
N GLY A 360 12.05 -7.50 -2.16
CA GLY A 360 11.84 -6.71 -0.96
C GLY A 360 12.97 -6.88 0.02
N ILE A 361 13.28 -5.79 0.75
CA ILE A 361 14.30 -5.79 1.80
C ILE A 361 14.10 -4.61 2.76
N VAL A 362 14.58 -4.76 3.98
CA VAL A 362 14.71 -3.67 4.94
C VAL A 362 15.86 -2.75 4.51
N CYS A 363 15.54 -1.52 4.15
CA CYS A 363 16.53 -0.50 3.77
C CYS A 363 17.07 0.28 4.96
N ASN A 364 16.18 0.61 5.90
CA ASN A 364 16.53 1.35 7.09
C ASN A 364 16.03 0.62 8.32
N SER A 365 16.97 0.00 9.03
CA SER A 365 16.68 -0.78 10.23
C SER A 365 16.36 0.08 11.46
N GLU A 366 16.64 1.38 11.44
CA GLU A 366 16.27 2.30 12.53
C GLU A 366 14.78 2.64 12.52
N ALA A 367 14.16 2.60 11.34
CA ALA A 367 12.77 3.01 11.13
C ALA A 367 11.72 1.98 11.60
N ILE A 368 12.14 0.74 11.88
CA ILE A 368 11.23 -0.35 12.30
C ILE A 368 11.77 -1.00 13.57
N LYS A 369 10.88 -1.25 14.53
CA LYS A 369 11.14 -1.95 15.80
C LYS A 369 10.21 -3.15 15.93
N LEU A 370 10.70 -4.22 16.52
CA LEU A 370 9.94 -5.46 16.72
C LEU A 370 9.78 -5.76 18.21
N LEU A 371 8.61 -6.22 18.62
CA LEU A 371 8.37 -6.74 19.96
C LEU A 371 8.54 -8.25 19.95
N ARG A 372 9.44 -8.74 20.80
CA ARG A 372 9.73 -10.16 20.97
C ARG A 372 9.15 -10.67 22.29
N PHE A 373 8.42 -11.74 22.22
CA PHE A 373 7.84 -12.41 23.40
C PHE A 373 8.81 -13.39 24.03
N ALA A 374 9.86 -12.85 24.66
CA ALA A 374 10.95 -13.62 25.30
C ALA A 374 11.34 -13.01 26.65
#